data_02c91832600177d369b7c62f06240045
#
_entry.id   02c91832600177d369b7c62f06240045
#
_cell.length_a   1.000
_cell.length_b   1.000
_cell.length_c   1.000
_cell.angle_alpha   90.00
_cell.angle_beta   90.00
_cell.angle_gamma   90.00
#
_symmetry.space_group_name_H-M   'P 1'
#
loop_
_entity.id
_entity.type
_entity.pdbx_description
1 polymer ?
#
loop_
_entity_poly.entity_id
_entity_poly.type
_entity_poly.pdbx_seq_one_letter_code
_entity_poly.pdbx_strand_id
1 'polypeptide(L)' 'ELLLIKINAKPTQVGALWSAAQKSHARVLWDAADSFTVELTSSEAENNRFLTHASNLGEVLEVVRSGPLAIQRGAETLET' A
#
# COMPACT_ATOMS: atom_id res chain seq x y z
N GLU A 1 3.01 -10.51 -4.66
CA GLU A 1 3.34 -9.15 -5.15
C GLU A 1 3.39 -8.17 -4.00
N LEU A 2 4.44 -7.38 -3.93
CA LEU A 2 4.57 -6.30 -2.97
C LEU A 2 4.01 -5.02 -3.58
N LEU A 3 3.17 -4.33 -2.81
CA LEU A 3 2.59 -3.05 -3.20
C LEU A 3 2.95 -2.02 -2.14
N LEU A 4 3.53 -0.91 -2.59
CA LEU A 4 3.79 0.25 -1.74
C LEU A 4 2.99 1.41 -2.29
N ILE A 5 2.18 2.03 -1.46
CA ILE A 5 1.35 3.17 -1.85
C ILE A 5 1.62 4.32 -0.90
N LYS A 6 1.96 5.47 -1.47
CA LYS A 6 2.04 6.70 -0.68
C LYS A 6 0.74 7.47 -0.86
N ILE A 7 0.10 7.81 0.26
CA ILE A 7 -1.25 8.36 0.27
C ILE A 7 -1.33 9.59 1.15
N ASN A 8 -2.01 10.62 0.64
CA ASN A 8 -2.47 11.74 1.43
C ASN A 8 -3.95 11.52 1.72
N ALA A 9 -4.38 11.77 2.95
CA ALA A 9 -5.78 11.62 3.32
C ALA A 9 -6.21 12.79 4.19
N LYS A 10 -7.43 13.25 3.97
CA LYS A 10 -8.04 14.26 4.83
C LYS A 10 -8.33 13.62 6.19
N PRO A 11 -8.37 14.44 7.26
CA PRO A 11 -8.66 13.90 8.61
C PRO A 11 -9.90 13.02 8.66
N THR A 12 -10.92 13.35 7.85
CA THR A 12 -12.15 12.57 7.81
C THR A 12 -11.99 11.22 7.11
N GLN A 13 -10.91 11.02 6.39
CA GLN A 13 -10.66 9.80 5.60
C GLN A 13 -9.62 8.88 6.23
N VAL A 14 -8.80 9.41 7.12
CA VAL A 14 -7.68 8.66 7.72
C VAL A 14 -8.18 7.39 8.41
N GLY A 15 -9.27 7.48 9.16
CA GLY A 15 -9.81 6.33 9.87
C GLY A 15 -10.26 5.21 8.93
N ALA A 16 -10.90 5.57 7.82
CA ALA A 16 -11.34 4.59 6.83
C ALA A 16 -10.17 3.91 6.14
N LEU A 17 -9.13 4.68 5.81
CA LEU A 17 -7.92 4.13 5.21
C LEU A 17 -7.19 3.20 6.18
N TRP A 18 -7.09 3.60 7.44
CA TRP A 18 -6.49 2.78 8.48
C TRP A 18 -7.24 1.46 8.61
N SER A 19 -8.57 1.50 8.66
CA SER A 19 -9.40 0.30 8.74
C SER A 19 -9.18 -0.62 7.54
N ALA A 20 -9.13 -0.05 6.33
CA ALA A 20 -8.89 -0.82 5.13
C ALA A 20 -7.53 -1.52 5.18
N ALA A 21 -6.50 -0.79 5.63
CA ALA A 21 -5.16 -1.36 5.77
C ALA A 21 -5.15 -2.51 6.79
N GLN A 22 -5.82 -2.34 7.92
CA GLN A 22 -5.90 -3.37 8.94
C GLN A 22 -6.59 -4.63 8.41
N LYS A 23 -7.68 -4.48 7.68
CA LYS A 23 -8.41 -5.61 7.12
C LYS A 23 -7.57 -6.38 6.10
N SER A 24 -6.68 -5.70 5.41
CA SER A 24 -5.80 -6.31 4.42
C SER A 24 -4.47 -6.78 5.00
N HIS A 25 -4.28 -6.61 6.30
CA HIS A 25 -3.03 -6.95 7.00
C HIS A 25 -1.85 -6.18 6.43
N ALA A 26 -2.07 -4.95 6.00
CA ALA A 26 -1.04 -4.09 5.47
C ALA A 26 -0.27 -3.43 6.60
N ARG A 27 0.98 -3.04 6.32
CA ARG A 27 1.77 -2.23 7.24
C ARG A 27 1.57 -0.76 6.88
N VAL A 28 1.45 0.06 7.90
CA VAL A 28 1.27 1.50 7.71
C VAL A 28 2.44 2.24 8.35
N LEU A 29 3.08 3.08 7.56
CA LEU A 29 4.18 3.93 8.01
C LEU A 29 3.74 5.38 7.87
N TRP A 30 3.66 6.07 8.99
CA TRP A 30 3.22 7.47 9.02
C TRP A 30 4.39 8.37 8.64
N ASP A 31 4.25 9.12 7.55
CA ASP A 31 5.25 10.08 7.09
C ASP A 31 5.00 11.44 7.69
N ALA A 32 3.73 11.80 7.82
CA ALA A 32 3.27 13.07 8.39
C ALA A 32 1.84 12.87 8.89
N ALA A 33 1.24 13.93 9.43
CA ALA A 33 -0.11 13.84 9.99
C ALA A 33 -1.16 13.36 8.99
N ASP A 34 -1.00 13.74 7.72
CA ASP A 34 -1.97 13.43 6.66
C ASP A 34 -1.36 12.61 5.53
N SER A 35 -0.12 12.15 5.69
CA SER A 35 0.60 11.43 4.64
C SER A 35 1.22 10.18 5.22
N PHE A 36 0.97 9.05 4.58
CA PHE A 36 1.52 7.79 5.04
C PHE A 36 1.74 6.82 3.88
N THR A 37 2.58 5.82 4.14
CA THR A 37 2.90 4.78 3.19
C THR A 37 2.27 3.48 3.67
N VAL A 38 1.56 2.80 2.77
CA VAL A 38 0.97 1.50 3.05
C VAL A 38 1.74 0.44 2.27
N GLU A 39 2.16 -0.60 2.98
CA GLU A 39 2.87 -1.73 2.39
C GLU A 39 1.99 -2.97 2.49
N LEU A 40 1.72 -3.60 1.35
CA LEU A 40 0.86 -4.78 1.29
C LEU A 40 1.51 -5.85 0.41
N THR A 41 1.67 -7.04 0.97
CA THR A 41 2.15 -8.20 0.22
C THR A 41 0.98 -9.16 0.05
N SER A 42 0.52 -9.33 -1.18
CA SER A 42 -0.63 -10.16 -1.47
C SER A 42 -0.64 -10.54 -2.95
N SER A 43 -1.71 -11.18 -3.39
CA SER A 43 -1.88 -11.48 -4.80
C SER A 43 -2.09 -10.19 -5.60
N GLU A 44 -1.84 -10.26 -6.90
CA GLU A 44 -2.07 -9.10 -7.78
C GLU A 44 -3.52 -8.63 -7.69
N ALA A 45 -4.47 -9.57 -7.68
CA ALA A 45 -5.89 -9.23 -7.60
C ALA A 45 -6.24 -8.51 -6.30
N GLU A 46 -5.71 -9.00 -5.17
CA GLU A 46 -5.94 -8.37 -3.88
C GLU A 46 -5.31 -6.98 -3.82
N ASN A 47 -4.10 -6.86 -4.34
CA ASN A 47 -3.41 -5.57 -4.37
C ASN A 47 -4.16 -4.56 -5.23
N ASN A 48 -4.70 -4.99 -6.36
CA ASN A 48 -5.50 -4.12 -7.23
C ASN A 48 -6.77 -3.66 -6.52
N ARG A 49 -7.43 -4.54 -5.80
CA ARG A 49 -8.63 -4.18 -5.04
C ARG A 49 -8.31 -3.16 -3.96
N PHE A 50 -7.21 -3.38 -3.24
CA PHE A 50 -6.80 -2.45 -2.21
C PHE A 50 -6.46 -1.09 -2.79
N LEU A 51 -5.72 -1.06 -3.90
CA LEU A 51 -5.33 0.19 -4.55
C LEU A 51 -6.56 0.98 -5.00
N THR A 52 -7.54 0.31 -5.61
CA THR A 52 -8.78 0.95 -6.04
C THR A 52 -9.53 1.53 -4.85
N HIS A 53 -9.65 0.76 -3.77
CA HIS A 53 -10.33 1.21 -2.56
C HIS A 53 -9.61 2.40 -1.93
N ALA A 54 -8.29 2.33 -1.83
CA ALA A 54 -7.49 3.40 -1.26
C ALA A 54 -7.60 4.69 -2.07
N SER A 55 -7.64 4.59 -3.39
CA SER A 55 -7.75 5.77 -4.25
C SER A 55 -9.10 6.46 -4.12
N ASN A 56 -10.12 5.76 -3.62
CA ASN A 56 -11.42 6.37 -3.33
C ASN A 56 -11.44 7.03 -1.96
N LEU A 57 -10.52 6.67 -1.08
CA LEU A 57 -10.48 7.18 0.30
C LEU A 57 -9.43 8.27 0.52
N GLY A 58 -8.52 8.44 -0.41
CA GLY A 58 -7.48 9.43 -0.29
C GLY A 58 -6.82 9.71 -1.62
N GLU A 59 -5.81 10.58 -1.61
CA GLU A 59 -5.06 10.90 -2.80
C GLU A 59 -3.81 10.03 -2.87
N VAL A 60 -3.75 9.17 -3.86
CA VAL A 60 -2.58 8.31 -4.08
C VAL A 60 -1.52 9.13 -4.80
N LEU A 61 -0.38 9.32 -4.15
CA LEU A 61 0.71 10.13 -4.66
C LEU A 61 1.71 9.30 -5.43
N GLU A 62 1.94 8.07 -5.00
CA GLU A 62 2.95 7.21 -5.59
C GLU A 62 2.57 5.76 -5.39
N VAL A 63 2.81 4.95 -6.40
CA VAL A 63 2.57 3.50 -6.36
C VAL A 63 3.83 2.80 -6.84
N VAL A 64 4.34 1.87 -6.04
CA VAL A 64 5.44 1.01 -6.43
C VAL A 64 4.98 -0.43 -6.31
N ARG A 65 5.17 -1.21 -7.34
CA ARG A 65 4.78 -2.61 -7.36
C ARG A 65 5.97 -3.46 -7.77
N SER A 66 6.19 -4.55 -7.05
CA SER A 66 7.11 -5.58 -7.49
C SER A 66 6.30 -6.70 -8.11
N GLY A 67 6.80 -7.35 -9.11
CA GLY A 67 6.11 -8.50 -9.66
C GLY A 67 6.31 -9.73 -8.79
N PRO A 68 5.57 -10.81 -9.07
CA PRO A 68 5.72 -12.07 -8.33
C PRO A 68 7.15 -12.60 -8.34
N LEU A 69 7.86 -12.42 -9.43
CA LEU A 69 9.23 -12.87 -9.56
C LEU A 69 10.15 -12.16 -8.57
N ALA A 70 9.96 -10.86 -8.40
CA ALA A 70 10.74 -10.09 -7.44
C ALA A 70 10.53 -10.60 -6.02
N ILE A 71 9.29 -10.93 -5.68
CA ILE A 71 8.97 -11.46 -4.36
C ILE A 71 9.60 -12.84 -4.15
N GLN A 72 9.52 -13.72 -5.15
CA GLN A 72 10.10 -15.06 -5.07
C GLN A 72 11.59 -15.03 -4.83
N ARG A 73 12.26 -14.07 -5.42
CA ARG A 73 13.70 -13.93 -5.35
C ARG A 73 14.12 -12.85 -4.37
N GLY A 74 13.17 -12.41 -3.58
CA GLY A 74 13.25 -11.31 -2.64
C GLY A 74 14.61 -10.73 -2.36
N ALA A 75 15.38 -11.40 -1.54
CA ALA A 75 16.69 -10.90 -1.14
C ALA A 75 17.65 -10.74 -2.32
N GLU A 76 17.69 -11.73 -3.20
CA GLU A 76 18.58 -11.67 -4.37
C GLU A 76 18.21 -10.53 -5.30
N THR A 77 16.93 -10.40 -5.56
CA THR A 77 16.44 -9.38 -6.48
C THR A 77 16.69 -7.98 -5.94
N LEU A 78 16.45 -7.79 -4.67
CA LEU A 78 16.60 -6.50 -4.04
C LEU A 78 18.07 -6.10 -3.88
N GLU A 79 18.96 -7.06 -3.90
CA GLU A 79 20.39 -6.80 -3.81
C GLU A 79 20.97 -6.31 -5.11
N THR A 80 20.31 -6.57 -6.19
CA THR A 80 20.79 -6.17 -7.51
C THR A 80 20.15 -4.89 -7.98
#